data_533be80ffcb3b595d080c36666694f0d
#
_entry.id   533be80ffcb3b595d080c36666694f0d
#
_cell.length_a   1.000
_cell.length_b   1.000
_cell.length_c   1.000
_cell.angle_alpha   90.00
_cell.angle_beta   90.00
_cell.angle_gamma   90.00
#
_symmetry.space_group_name_H-M   'P 1'
#
loop_
_entity.id
_entity.type
_entity.pdbx_description
1 polymer ?
#
loop_
_entity_poly.entity_id
_entity_poly.type
_entity_poly.pdbx_seq_one_letter_code
_entity_poly.pdbx_strand_id
1 'polypeptide(L)'
;MCIRDSVDHELREHGVRMLLVEPAYTSTSFEASSLAPDSPLPIYAAQREVSRDVLATALRNADAPDVAAKAIVAASTDSKPKLRYTAGSMATRVSLLRRIVPSRAFDGQIRKLNRLAG
;
A
#
# COMPACT_ATOMS: atom_id res chain seq x y z
N MET A 1 5.86 10.21 -12.57
CA MET A 1 5.36 9.28 -13.59
C MET A 1 5.79 7.87 -13.20
N CYS A 2 4.89 6.89 -13.18
CA CYS A 2 5.18 5.50 -12.81
C CYS A 2 5.16 4.67 -14.09
N ILE A 3 5.94 3.58 -14.16
CA ILE A 3 5.96 2.64 -15.30
C ILE A 3 4.52 2.23 -15.71
N ARG A 4 3.65 2.00 -14.72
CA ARG A 4 2.23 1.66 -14.94
C ARG A 4 1.44 2.76 -15.65
N ASP A 5 1.74 4.03 -15.36
CA ASP A 5 1.07 5.15 -16.04
C ASP A 5 1.44 5.19 -17.53
N SER A 6 2.69 4.85 -17.86
CA SER A 6 3.15 4.73 -19.26
C SER A 6 2.47 3.56 -19.98
N VAL A 7 2.39 2.41 -19.33
CA VAL A 7 1.73 1.22 -19.91
C VAL A 7 0.23 1.45 -20.14
N ASP A 8 -0.47 2.18 -19.26
CA ASP A 8 -1.88 2.54 -19.51
C ASP A 8 -2.05 3.37 -20.79
N HIS A 9 -1.10 4.27 -21.10
CA HIS A 9 -1.15 5.04 -22.34
C HIS A 9 -1.05 4.14 -23.58
N GLU A 10 -0.15 3.17 -23.58
CA GLU A 10 0.04 2.24 -24.70
C GLU A 10 -1.19 1.32 -24.85
N LEU A 11 -1.70 0.77 -23.74
CA LEU A 11 -2.81 -0.17 -23.77
C LEU A 11 -4.15 0.46 -24.19
N ARG A 12 -4.32 1.77 -24.02
CA ARG A 12 -5.55 2.48 -24.45
C ARG A 12 -5.81 2.38 -25.93
N GLU A 13 -4.80 2.31 -26.76
CA GLU A 13 -4.94 2.13 -28.20
C GLU A 13 -5.63 0.79 -28.55
N HIS A 14 -5.55 -0.18 -27.64
CA HIS A 14 -6.18 -1.49 -27.75
C HIS A 14 -7.47 -1.63 -26.95
N GLY A 15 -8.02 -0.52 -26.43
CA GLY A 15 -9.23 -0.52 -25.62
C GLY A 15 -9.04 -1.11 -24.21
N VAL A 16 -7.81 -1.33 -23.76
CA VAL A 16 -7.47 -1.88 -22.45
C VAL A 16 -7.03 -0.76 -21.51
N ARG A 17 -7.39 -0.85 -20.23
CA ARG A 17 -6.99 0.11 -19.20
C ARG A 17 -6.18 -0.57 -18.11
N MET A 18 -5.10 0.06 -17.71
CA MET A 18 -4.33 -0.35 -16.53
C MET A 18 -4.64 0.57 -15.36
N LEU A 19 -5.35 0.04 -14.36
CA LEU A 19 -5.78 0.77 -13.19
C LEU A 19 -5.01 0.32 -11.95
N LEU A 20 -4.82 1.21 -10.99
CA LEU A 20 -4.16 0.92 -9.74
C LEU A 20 -5.15 1.03 -8.59
N VAL A 21 -5.31 -0.05 -7.82
CA VAL A 21 -6.02 -0.03 -6.54
C VAL A 21 -4.98 -0.02 -5.42
N GLU A 22 -5.07 0.95 -4.53
CA GLU A 22 -4.12 1.20 -3.44
C GLU A 22 -4.84 0.94 -2.10
N PRO A 23 -4.84 -0.31 -1.59
CA PRO A 23 -5.36 -0.60 -0.25
C PRO A 23 -4.36 -0.16 0.82
N ALA A 24 -4.86 0.12 2.01
CA ALA A 24 -4.07 0.18 3.22
C ALA A 24 -3.81 -1.25 3.74
N TYR A 25 -3.42 -1.38 5.02
CA TYR A 25 -3.32 -2.70 5.63
C TYR A 25 -4.68 -3.40 5.61
N THR A 26 -4.68 -4.64 5.15
CA THR A 26 -5.89 -5.46 5.01
C THR A 26 -5.75 -6.71 5.88
N SER A 27 -6.74 -6.99 6.70
CA SER A 27 -6.76 -8.16 7.58
C SER A 27 -7.01 -9.42 6.77
N THR A 28 -5.95 -10.17 6.48
CA THR A 28 -5.98 -11.42 5.72
C THR A 28 -5.11 -12.48 6.41
N SER A 29 -5.19 -13.72 5.97
CA SER A 29 -4.32 -14.82 6.43
C SER A 29 -2.88 -14.73 5.89
N PHE A 30 -2.54 -13.69 5.15
CA PHE A 30 -1.23 -13.54 4.50
C PHE A 30 -0.08 -13.58 5.51
N GLU A 31 -0.20 -12.88 6.64
CA GLU A 31 0.85 -12.87 7.66
C GLU A 31 1.02 -14.24 8.30
N ALA A 32 -0.07 -14.91 8.63
CA ALA A 32 -0.04 -16.26 9.19
C ALA A 32 0.57 -17.29 8.23
N SER A 33 0.48 -17.02 6.93
CA SER A 33 1.02 -17.87 5.86
C SER A 33 2.43 -17.44 5.41
N SER A 34 3.00 -16.39 5.99
CA SER A 34 4.34 -15.93 5.62
C SER A 34 5.42 -16.86 6.17
N LEU A 35 6.38 -17.20 5.31
CA LEU A 35 7.51 -18.03 5.68
C LEU A 35 8.61 -17.17 6.30
N ALA A 36 9.11 -17.60 7.45
CA ALA A 36 10.33 -17.02 8.00
C ALA A 36 11.57 -17.54 7.24
N PRO A 37 12.63 -16.75 7.09
CA PRO A 37 13.88 -17.24 6.49
C PRO A 37 14.53 -18.31 7.38
N ASP A 38 15.05 -19.36 6.76
CA ASP A 38 15.71 -20.49 7.48
C ASP A 38 16.93 -20.02 8.28
N SER A 39 17.66 -19.03 7.76
CA SER A 39 18.87 -18.49 8.40
C SER A 39 18.87 -16.96 8.37
N PRO A 40 18.18 -16.31 9.30
CA PRO A 40 18.09 -14.86 9.34
C PRO A 40 19.39 -14.22 9.80
N LEU A 41 19.89 -13.23 9.06
CA LEU A 41 21.12 -12.50 9.40
C LEU A 41 20.99 -11.79 10.76
N PRO A 42 21.92 -12.06 11.72
CA PRO A 42 21.85 -11.49 13.08
C PRO A 42 21.89 -9.97 13.12
N ILE A 43 22.61 -9.33 12.19
CA ILE A 43 22.76 -7.87 12.12
C ILE A 43 21.41 -7.13 11.99
N TYR A 44 20.38 -7.79 11.45
CA TYR A 44 19.04 -7.22 11.32
C TYR A 44 18.06 -7.67 12.41
N ALA A 45 18.52 -8.36 13.45
CA ALA A 45 17.64 -8.93 14.48
C ALA A 45 16.78 -7.86 15.16
N ALA A 46 17.41 -6.80 15.66
CA ALA A 46 16.71 -5.69 16.31
C ALA A 46 15.70 -5.00 15.37
N GLN A 47 16.09 -4.77 14.12
CA GLN A 47 15.21 -4.14 13.14
C GLN A 47 14.00 -5.02 12.78
N ARG A 48 14.19 -6.33 12.73
CA ARG A 48 13.08 -7.28 12.51
C ARG A 48 12.06 -7.24 13.64
N GLU A 49 12.51 -7.17 14.90
CA GLU A 49 11.59 -7.05 16.04
C GLU A 49 10.76 -5.77 15.97
N VAL A 50 11.41 -4.63 15.69
CA VAL A 50 10.71 -3.35 15.51
C VAL A 50 9.69 -3.45 14.37
N SER A 51 10.08 -4.04 13.23
CA SER A 51 9.19 -4.19 12.07
C SER A 51 7.99 -5.09 12.36
N ARG A 52 8.19 -6.19 13.11
CA ARG A 52 7.09 -7.08 13.53
C ARG A 52 6.09 -6.36 14.43
N ASP A 53 6.57 -5.57 15.40
CA ASP A 53 5.71 -4.82 16.33
C ASP A 53 4.91 -3.73 15.59
N VAL A 54 5.55 -3.02 14.66
CA VAL A 54 4.88 -2.04 13.79
C VAL A 54 3.80 -2.72 12.94
N LEU A 55 4.12 -3.86 12.31
CA LEU A 55 3.18 -4.61 11.49
C LEU A 55 2.02 -5.15 12.31
N ALA A 56 2.28 -5.78 13.47
CA ALA A 56 1.24 -6.28 14.36
C ALA A 56 0.30 -5.16 14.83
N THR A 57 0.84 -3.96 15.07
CA THR A 57 0.03 -2.79 15.43
C THR A 57 -0.83 -2.31 14.26
N ALA A 58 -0.28 -2.30 13.05
CA ALA A 58 -1.00 -1.90 11.85
C ALA A 58 -2.14 -2.89 11.53
N LEU A 59 -1.90 -4.19 11.69
CA LEU A 59 -2.87 -5.24 11.41
C LEU A 59 -4.04 -5.27 12.39
N ARG A 60 -3.84 -4.87 13.65
CA ARG A 60 -4.96 -4.70 14.60
C ARG A 60 -6.00 -3.67 14.14
N ASN A 61 -5.59 -2.70 13.34
CA ASN A 61 -6.45 -1.63 12.80
C ASN A 61 -6.64 -1.76 11.29
N ALA A 62 -6.37 -2.94 10.74
CA ALA A 62 -6.46 -3.18 9.31
C ALA A 62 -7.92 -3.25 8.84
N ASP A 63 -8.15 -2.77 7.63
CA ASP A 63 -9.46 -2.86 6.99
C ASP A 63 -9.82 -4.32 6.65
N ALA A 64 -11.11 -4.64 6.65
CA ALA A 64 -11.58 -5.93 6.15
C ALA A 64 -11.30 -6.07 4.64
N PRO A 65 -11.09 -7.31 4.12
CA PRO A 65 -10.84 -7.56 2.69
C PRO A 65 -11.91 -6.99 1.76
N ASP A 66 -13.14 -6.90 2.22
CA ASP A 66 -14.26 -6.30 1.50
C ASP A 66 -14.00 -4.86 1.03
N VAL A 67 -13.24 -4.09 1.80
CA VAL A 67 -12.90 -2.70 1.45
C VAL A 67 -12.09 -2.65 0.17
N ALA A 68 -11.09 -3.53 0.06
CA ALA A 68 -10.29 -3.66 -1.16
C ALA A 68 -11.10 -4.24 -2.31
N ALA A 69 -11.91 -5.27 -2.05
CA ALA A 69 -12.77 -5.89 -3.05
C ALA A 69 -13.76 -4.88 -3.68
N LYS A 70 -14.43 -4.07 -2.87
CA LYS A 70 -15.33 -3.00 -3.34
C LYS A 70 -14.60 -1.99 -4.23
N ALA A 71 -13.38 -1.60 -3.87
CA ALA A 71 -12.59 -0.68 -4.67
C ALA A 71 -12.18 -1.30 -6.03
N ILE A 72 -11.86 -2.59 -6.05
CA ILE A 72 -11.55 -3.34 -7.29
C ILE A 72 -12.78 -3.40 -8.19
N VAL A 73 -13.94 -3.77 -7.65
CA VAL A 73 -15.20 -3.81 -8.41
C VAL A 73 -15.53 -2.43 -8.96
N ALA A 74 -15.43 -1.38 -8.14
CA ALA A 74 -15.68 -0.02 -8.58
C ALA A 74 -14.72 0.39 -9.71
N ALA A 75 -13.44 0.07 -9.62
CA ALA A 75 -12.46 0.37 -10.64
C ALA A 75 -12.75 -0.37 -11.97
N SER A 76 -13.17 -1.63 -11.90
CA SER A 76 -13.44 -2.45 -13.09
C SER A 76 -14.77 -2.13 -13.80
N THR A 77 -15.72 -1.55 -13.08
CA THR A 77 -17.05 -1.23 -13.62
C THR A 77 -17.27 0.26 -13.92
N ASP A 78 -16.29 1.10 -13.60
CA ASP A 78 -16.37 2.55 -13.83
C ASP A 78 -16.35 2.85 -15.34
N SER A 79 -17.36 3.52 -15.84
CA SER A 79 -17.44 3.95 -17.26
C SER A 79 -16.39 5.01 -17.62
N LYS A 80 -15.87 5.74 -16.63
CA LYS A 80 -14.80 6.74 -16.77
C LYS A 80 -13.69 6.46 -15.77
N PRO A 81 -12.94 5.36 -15.92
CA PRO A 81 -12.04 4.89 -14.91
C PRO A 81 -10.89 5.88 -14.63
N LYS A 82 -10.63 6.10 -13.36
CA LYS A 82 -9.47 6.85 -12.86
C LYS A 82 -8.25 5.95 -12.92
N LEU A 83 -7.06 6.55 -13.02
CA LEU A 83 -5.80 5.79 -12.95
C LEU A 83 -5.57 5.13 -11.59
N ARG A 84 -6.12 5.71 -10.51
CA ARG A 84 -5.88 5.27 -9.13
C ARG A 84 -7.16 5.30 -8.32
N TYR A 85 -7.36 4.24 -7.54
CA TYR A 85 -8.44 4.06 -6.57
C TYR A 85 -7.83 3.72 -5.21
N THR A 86 -8.08 4.55 -4.21
CA THR A 86 -7.70 4.24 -2.83
C THR A 86 -8.77 3.35 -2.19
N ALA A 87 -8.36 2.32 -1.47
CA ALA A 87 -9.27 1.46 -0.72
C ALA A 87 -9.08 1.68 0.78
N GLY A 88 -10.11 2.20 1.43
CA GLY A 88 -10.11 2.52 2.85
C GLY A 88 -9.72 3.96 3.19
N SER A 89 -10.11 4.38 4.39
CA SER A 89 -9.91 5.75 4.86
C SER A 89 -8.43 6.09 5.06
N MET A 90 -7.64 5.15 5.54
CA MET A 90 -6.20 5.32 5.75
C MET A 90 -5.48 5.53 4.41
N ALA A 91 -5.76 4.69 3.41
CA ALA A 91 -5.19 4.82 2.08
C ALA A 91 -5.51 6.19 1.45
N THR A 92 -6.75 6.64 1.59
CA THR A 92 -7.18 7.96 1.10
C THR A 92 -6.43 9.10 1.80
N ARG A 93 -6.28 9.04 3.13
CA ARG A 93 -5.53 10.04 3.90
C ARG A 93 -4.06 10.11 3.48
N VAL A 94 -3.40 8.96 3.37
CA VAL A 94 -1.99 8.88 2.96
C VAL A 94 -1.80 9.39 1.53
N SER A 95 -2.68 9.04 0.61
CA SER A 95 -2.66 9.51 -0.77
C SER A 95 -2.83 11.03 -0.85
N LEU A 96 -3.72 11.61 -0.05
CA LEU A 96 -3.93 13.06 0.02
C LEU A 96 -2.72 13.77 0.62
N LEU A 97 -2.19 13.26 1.74
CA LEU A 97 -0.99 13.82 2.38
C LEU A 97 0.19 13.84 1.42
N ARG A 98 0.41 12.76 0.66
CA ARG A 98 1.48 12.70 -0.33
C ARG A 98 1.37 13.76 -1.43
N ARG A 99 0.16 14.25 -1.72
CA ARG A 99 -0.07 15.32 -2.72
C ARG A 99 0.24 16.71 -2.21
N ILE A 100 0.07 16.95 -0.90
CA ILE A 100 0.10 18.29 -0.30
C ILE A 100 1.41 18.51 0.46
N VAL A 101 1.93 17.48 1.12
CA VAL A 101 3.11 17.57 1.98
C VAL A 101 4.39 17.47 1.15
N PRO A 102 5.39 18.34 1.39
CA PRO A 102 6.71 18.22 0.76
C PRO A 102 7.34 16.86 1.00
N SER A 103 8.03 16.31 0.00
CA SER A 103 8.56 14.95 0.03
C SER A 103 9.43 14.64 1.25
N ARG A 104 10.26 15.60 1.69
CA ARG A 104 11.10 15.42 2.90
C ARG A 104 10.29 15.27 4.18
N ALA A 105 9.23 16.08 4.33
CA ALA A 105 8.37 16.02 5.49
C ALA A 105 7.53 14.72 5.49
N PHE A 106 7.07 14.29 4.32
CA PHE A 106 6.39 13.01 4.15
C PHE A 106 7.30 11.83 4.50
N ASP A 107 8.55 11.82 3.99
CA ASP A 107 9.56 10.80 4.31
C ASP A 107 9.82 10.74 5.82
N GLY A 108 10.01 11.88 6.47
CA GLY A 108 10.20 11.95 7.92
C GLY A 108 9.03 11.35 8.71
N GLN A 109 7.79 11.54 8.26
CA GLN A 109 6.62 10.93 8.88
C GLN A 109 6.59 9.41 8.68
N ILE A 110 6.91 8.93 7.48
CA ILE A 110 7.00 7.49 7.20
C ILE A 110 8.08 6.82 8.04
N ARG A 111 9.28 7.44 8.17
CA ARG A 111 10.36 6.94 9.02
C ARG A 111 9.93 6.85 10.48
N LYS A 112 9.29 7.91 10.99
CA LYS A 112 8.76 7.95 12.36
C LYS A 112 7.71 6.87 12.60
N LEU A 113 6.77 6.68 11.68
CA LEU A 113 5.73 5.67 11.77
C LEU A 113 6.33 4.25 11.82
N ASN A 114 7.38 4.00 11.04
CA ASN A 114 8.08 2.71 10.99
C ASN A 114 9.20 2.58 12.04
N ARG A 115 9.33 3.55 12.95
CA ARG A 115 10.37 3.59 14.00
C ARG A 115 11.78 3.38 13.44
N LEU A 116 12.05 3.90 12.24
CA LEU A 116 13.37 3.85 11.63
C LEU A 116 14.26 4.93 12.23
N ALA A 117 15.51 4.57 12.50
CA ALA A 117 16.51 5.53 12.95
C ALA A 117 16.66 6.66 11.93
N GLY A 118 16.82 7.88 12.45
CA GLY A 118 16.96 9.12 11.65
C GLY A 118 18.28 9.18 10.90
#